data_926404c4aca9ed500051d0c85b5cc71d
#
_entry.id   926404c4aca9ed500051d0c85b5cc71d
#
_cell.length_a   1.000
_cell.length_b   1.000
_cell.length_c   1.000
_cell.angle_alpha   90.00
_cell.angle_beta   90.00
_cell.angle_gamma   90.00
#
_symmetry.space_group_name_H-M   'P 1'
#
loop_
_entity.id
_entity.type
_entity.pdbx_description
1 polymer ?
#
loop_
_entity_poly.entity_id
_entity_poly.type
_entity_poly.pdbx_seq_one_letter_code
_entity_poly.pdbx_strand_id
1 'polypeptide(L)' 'MRDYLENLEEKVDELVALCSALDKENKSLRTRENDWLGERRQLLIKNETARTKVEAMI' A
#
# COMPACT_ATOMS: atom_id res chain seq x y z
N MET A 1 -36.91 -15.24 -16.84
CA MET A 1 -36.14 -15.89 -15.78
C MET A 1 -34.69 -16.12 -16.13
N ARG A 2 -34.40 -16.60 -17.32
CA ARG A 2 -33.02 -16.78 -17.80
C ARG A 2 -32.21 -15.49 -17.76
N ASP A 3 -32.78 -14.41 -18.28
CA ASP A 3 -32.12 -13.11 -18.32
C ASP A 3 -31.81 -12.56 -16.92
N TYR A 4 -32.69 -12.82 -15.98
CA TYR A 4 -32.47 -12.42 -14.58
C TYR A 4 -31.31 -13.19 -13.96
N LEU A 5 -31.26 -14.50 -14.18
CA LEU A 5 -30.18 -15.34 -13.64
C LEU A 5 -28.84 -15.03 -14.29
N GLU A 6 -28.83 -14.83 -15.61
CA GLU A 6 -27.63 -14.43 -16.34
C GLU A 6 -27.11 -13.08 -15.89
N ASN A 7 -28.00 -12.13 -15.68
CA ASN A 7 -27.65 -10.80 -15.20
C ASN A 7 -27.09 -10.84 -13.77
N LEU A 8 -27.66 -11.69 -12.93
CA LEU A 8 -27.19 -11.91 -11.57
C LEU A 8 -25.79 -12.53 -11.57
N GLU A 9 -25.57 -13.51 -12.42
CA GLU A 9 -24.27 -14.16 -12.60
C GLU A 9 -23.20 -13.18 -13.05
N GLU A 10 -23.51 -12.33 -14.02
CA GLU A 10 -22.59 -11.27 -14.47
C GLU A 10 -22.21 -10.33 -13.35
N LYS A 11 -23.17 -9.95 -12.53
CA LYS A 11 -22.92 -9.05 -11.39
C LYS A 11 -22.07 -9.71 -10.31
N VAL A 12 -22.27 -10.99 -10.07
CA VAL A 12 -21.43 -11.75 -9.15
C VAL A 12 -20.00 -11.85 -9.67
N ASP A 13 -19.83 -12.11 -10.97
CA ASP A 13 -18.51 -12.17 -11.59
C ASP A 13 -17.81 -10.82 -11.52
N GLU A 14 -18.52 -9.73 -11.75
CA GLU A 14 -17.97 -8.36 -11.61
C GLU A 14 -17.53 -8.09 -10.17
N LEU A 15 -18.32 -8.50 -9.18
CA LEU A 15 -17.96 -8.34 -7.77
C LEU A 15 -16.73 -9.14 -7.40
N VAL A 16 -16.63 -10.37 -7.87
CA VAL A 16 -15.46 -11.22 -7.63
C VAL A 16 -14.22 -10.60 -8.26
N ALA A 17 -14.32 -10.12 -9.48
CA ALA A 17 -13.21 -9.45 -10.15
C ALA A 17 -12.78 -8.18 -9.41
N LEU A 18 -13.74 -7.39 -8.93
CA LEU A 18 -13.46 -6.18 -8.15
C LEU A 18 -12.77 -6.53 -6.82
N CYS A 19 -13.26 -7.54 -6.12
CA CYS A 19 -12.63 -7.99 -4.86
C CYS A 19 -11.19 -8.44 -5.10
N SER A 20 -10.94 -9.17 -6.17
CA SER A 20 -9.59 -9.61 -6.54
C SER A 20 -8.68 -8.43 -6.84
N ALA A 21 -9.17 -7.42 -7.58
CA ALA A 21 -8.42 -6.22 -7.90
C ALA A 21 -8.10 -5.41 -6.63
N LEU A 22 -9.07 -5.27 -5.74
CA LEU A 22 -8.88 -4.56 -4.46
C LEU A 22 -7.87 -5.28 -3.57
N ASP A 23 -7.89 -6.60 -3.53
CA ASP A 23 -6.92 -7.39 -2.77
C ASP A 23 -5.49 -7.15 -3.26
N LYS A 24 -5.29 -7.17 -4.57
CA LYS A 24 -3.99 -6.90 -5.18
C LYS A 24 -3.51 -5.48 -4.90
N GLU A 25 -4.40 -4.52 -5.05
CA GLU A 25 -4.08 -3.12 -4.76
C GLU A 25 -3.73 -2.93 -3.28
N ASN A 26 -4.48 -3.57 -2.39
CA ASN A 26 -4.23 -3.51 -0.95
C ASN A 26 -2.85 -4.05 -0.61
N LYS A 27 -2.47 -5.18 -1.17
CA LYS A 27 -1.14 -5.76 -0.97
C LYS A 27 -0.04 -4.86 -1.50
N SER A 28 -0.26 -4.26 -2.67
CA SER A 28 0.68 -3.31 -3.27
C SER A 28 0.87 -2.08 -2.40
N LEU A 29 -0.22 -1.52 -1.88
CA LEU A 29 -0.18 -0.36 -0.97
C LEU A 29 0.54 -0.68 0.33
N ARG A 30 0.34 -1.87 0.89
CA ARG A 30 1.05 -2.30 2.10
C ARG A 30 2.56 -2.42 1.86
N THR A 31 2.95 -2.92 0.71
CA THR A 31 4.37 -3.00 0.33
C THR A 31 4.98 -1.62 0.23
N ARG A 32 4.30 -0.68 -0.43
CA ARG A 32 4.74 0.72 -0.53
C ARG A 32 4.83 1.38 0.84
N GLU A 33 3.86 1.14 1.69
CA GLU A 33 3.87 1.67 3.06
C GLU A 33 5.07 1.16 3.85
N ASN A 34 5.37 -0.12 3.76
CA ASN A 34 6.54 -0.71 4.44
C ASN A 34 7.84 -0.13 3.91
N ASP A 35 7.97 0.03 2.60
CA ASP A 35 9.15 0.64 1.97
C ASP A 35 9.32 2.09 2.43
N TRP A 36 8.24 2.85 2.43
CA TRP A 36 8.23 4.23 2.86
C TRP A 36 8.62 4.38 4.34
N LEU A 37 8.10 3.52 5.20
CA LEU A 37 8.45 3.50 6.62
C LEU A 37 9.94 3.17 6.81
N GLY A 38 10.48 2.27 6.01
CA GLY A 38 11.91 1.95 6.01
C GLY A 38 12.77 3.14 5.61
N GLU A 39 12.41 3.83 4.54
CA GLU A 39 13.10 5.04 4.08
C GLU A 39 13.03 6.16 5.12
N ARG A 40 11.86 6.36 5.69
CA ARG A 40 11.68 7.36 6.76
C ARG A 40 12.59 7.08 7.96
N ARG A 41 12.70 5.82 8.35
CA ARG A 41 13.58 5.41 9.45
C ARG A 41 15.04 5.73 9.14
N GLN A 42 15.49 5.44 7.92
CA GLN A 42 16.85 5.75 7.48
C GLN A 42 17.12 7.25 7.47
N LEU A 43 16.15 8.05 7.02
CA LEU A 43 16.27 9.51 7.02
C LEU A 43 16.34 10.07 8.43
N LEU A 44 15.55 9.53 9.35
CA LEU A 44 15.60 9.95 10.75
C LEU A 44 16.96 9.66 11.39
N ILE A 45 17.53 8.50 11.09
CA ILE A 45 18.87 8.13 11.58
C ILE A 45 19.93 9.07 11.00
N LYS A 46 19.88 9.35 9.70
CA LYS A 46 20.79 10.27 9.04
C LYS A 46 20.70 11.69 9.61
N ASN A 47 19.48 12.15 9.84
CA ASN A 47 19.26 13.46 10.44
C ASN A 47 19.84 13.55 11.86
N GLU A 48 19.64 12.52 12.65
CA GLU A 48 20.18 12.48 14.02
C GLU A 48 21.71 12.44 13.99
N THR A 49 22.31 11.68 13.09
CA THR A 49 23.75 11.61 12.92
C THR A 49 24.31 12.95 12.51
N ALA A 50 23.69 13.63 11.54
CA ALA A 50 24.11 14.95 11.08
C ALA A 50 23.99 15.99 12.19
N ARG A 51 22.92 15.95 12.95
CA ARG A 51 22.68 16.84 14.07
C ARG A 51 23.75 16.68 15.15
N THR A 52 24.06 15.44 15.49
CA THR A 52 25.11 15.13 16.47
C THR A 52 26.46 15.64 16.03
N LYS A 53 26.80 15.49 14.74
CA LYS A 53 28.06 16.01 14.18
C LYS A 53 28.14 17.53 14.24
N VAL A 54 27.06 18.21 13.91
CA VAL A 54 27.00 19.69 13.98
C VAL A 54 27.15 20.14 15.43
N GLU A 55 26.47 19.50 16.38
CA GLU A 55 26.58 19.84 17.79
C GLU A 55 28.00 19.60 18.32
N ALA A 56 28.67 18.58 17.85
CA ALA A 56 30.05 18.30 18.25
C ALA A 56 31.06 19.33 17.70
N MET A 57 30.73 20.01 16.63
CA MET A 57 31.57 21.03 16.00
C MET A 57 31.44 22.41 16.66
N ILE A 58 30.38 22.62 17.40
CA ILE A 58 30.15 23.88 18.12
C ILE A 58 30.84 23.81 19.49
#